data_ab0b96b74190cc125548b7d942ae34d0
#
_entry.id   ab0b96b74190cc125548b7d942ae34d0
#
_cell.length_a   1.000
_cell.length_b   1.000
_cell.length_c   1.000
_cell.angle_alpha   90.00
_cell.angle_beta   90.00
_cell.angle_gamma   90.00
#
_symmetry.space_group_name_H-M   'P 1'
#
loop_
_entity.id
_entity.type
_entity.pdbx_description
1 polymer ?
#
loop_
_entity_poly.entity_id
_entity_poly.type
_entity_poly.pdbx_seq_one_letter_code
_entity_poly.pdbx_strand_id
1 'polypeptide(L)'
;MTIRSFKTGVSREQPSFLPARVEDYVDANNLVRAIEVFVDKLDLEEFGFVVPAAAGGAGQPPYHPGDLLKLYIYGYLFRIRSSRALARELGRNLELIWLLRGLRPCFRTIATFRKDNWAALKAVNREFVLMMRELDLVGGEVVAVDGAFFHGDASRGSIKTQRRLAEELAKVDRDFEDYGAVLAKNDAAEATQDRAGEAGPNSGGEIEKKVAALMAKREALRADLARLEASGQTQLSQTDPDARLLSKNGRVVAGYNVQIAVDDKHKLIVASEVVNDGNDTGQLHAMAKAAKEELDVTALTVLADTGYYNGGELKACEDDGIVAYVPQAKRTARLEAQGRISHEAFVYDAEKDAYRCPADKLLTPSEGRKTNTGGRIEIRYTSRKADCDACVLRARCLSAKTPTRTVYRWEHEAVLERHRARMKTAAGRMRRRGAIVEHPFGTLKCRAGYRHFLLRGFDKVRGEWSLMALCYNFSRVLSIVGLDKLIAFFAKRAADLSLLGHRTALTAAIVSLVTLLAQLCDAAGSKSAATPLRWNLAG
;
A
#
# COMPACT_ATOMS: atom_id res chain seq x y z
N MET A 1 27.83 44.03 40.08
CA MET A 1 27.43 42.70 39.53
C MET A 1 25.93 42.53 39.78
N THR A 2 25.15 42.63 38.72
CA THR A 2 23.69 42.47 38.80
C THR A 2 23.41 40.96 38.87
N ILE A 3 22.93 40.53 40.01
CA ILE A 3 22.51 39.12 40.21
C ILE A 3 21.28 38.90 39.33
N ARG A 4 21.43 38.14 38.22
CA ARG A 4 20.30 37.69 37.41
C ARG A 4 19.48 36.69 38.24
N SER A 5 18.30 37.09 38.70
CA SER A 5 17.36 36.17 39.32
C SER A 5 16.68 35.31 38.26
N PHE A 6 16.77 34.00 38.39
CA PHE A 6 16.01 33.07 37.55
C PHE A 6 14.60 32.86 38.13
N LYS A 7 13.63 32.57 37.27
CA LYS A 7 12.30 32.14 37.72
C LYS A 7 12.43 30.80 38.47
N THR A 8 11.93 30.71 39.67
CA THR A 8 11.90 29.48 40.46
C THR A 8 10.55 28.79 40.31
N GLY A 9 10.54 27.47 40.18
CA GLY A 9 9.32 26.67 40.18
C GLY A 9 8.71 26.58 41.59
N VAL A 10 7.48 26.09 41.64
CA VAL A 10 6.77 25.81 42.91
C VAL A 10 7.39 24.59 43.59
N SER A 11 7.45 24.58 44.90
CA SER A 11 7.94 23.42 45.67
C SER A 11 7.09 22.18 45.37
N ARG A 12 7.73 21.03 45.19
CA ARG A 12 7.03 19.75 44.96
C ARG A 12 6.21 19.31 46.18
N GLU A 13 6.50 19.84 47.34
CA GLU A 13 5.83 19.54 48.60
C GLU A 13 4.71 20.55 48.94
N GLN A 14 4.53 21.56 48.08
CA GLN A 14 3.47 22.55 48.28
C GLN A 14 2.09 21.91 48.03
N PRO A 15 1.22 21.84 49.05
CA PRO A 15 -0.12 21.29 48.89
C PRO A 15 -0.95 22.20 47.97
N SER A 16 -1.71 21.59 47.06
CA SER A 16 -2.72 22.29 46.28
C SER A 16 -4.04 22.29 47.05
N PHE A 17 -4.61 23.46 47.30
CA PHE A 17 -5.90 23.60 48.01
C PHE A 17 -7.11 23.21 47.14
N LEU A 18 -6.97 23.19 45.82
CA LEU A 18 -8.02 22.78 44.88
C LEU A 18 -7.50 21.63 44.03
N PRO A 19 -8.24 20.53 43.94
CA PRO A 19 -7.88 19.47 43.02
C PRO A 19 -7.98 20.02 41.58
N ALA A 20 -6.84 20.05 40.87
CA ALA A 20 -6.80 20.41 39.45
C ALA A 20 -7.64 19.40 38.64
N ARG A 21 -8.57 19.88 37.83
CA ARG A 21 -9.28 19.01 36.87
C ARG A 21 -8.31 18.61 35.79
N VAL A 22 -8.51 17.41 35.23
CA VAL A 22 -7.73 16.97 34.07
C VAL A 22 -7.88 17.95 32.89
N GLU A 23 -9.04 18.58 32.77
CA GLU A 23 -9.34 19.62 31.77
C GLU A 23 -8.42 20.84 31.87
N ASP A 24 -7.97 21.20 33.04
CA ASP A 24 -7.15 22.39 33.29
C ASP A 24 -5.69 22.22 32.80
N TYR A 25 -5.27 21.00 32.46
CA TYR A 25 -3.92 20.69 31.98
C TYR A 25 -3.75 20.77 30.47
N VAL A 26 -4.84 20.90 29.70
CA VAL A 26 -4.83 20.92 28.24
C VAL A 26 -5.45 22.20 27.72
N ASP A 27 -4.63 23.05 27.13
CA ASP A 27 -5.05 24.33 26.59
C ASP A 27 -6.12 24.17 25.50
N ALA A 28 -6.93 25.22 25.31
CA ALA A 28 -7.96 25.24 24.27
C ALA A 28 -7.36 24.99 22.86
N ASN A 29 -6.13 25.43 22.63
CA ASN A 29 -5.42 25.32 21.35
C ASN A 29 -4.56 24.03 21.27
N ASN A 30 -4.83 23.00 22.09
CA ASN A 30 -4.06 21.77 22.01
C ASN A 30 -4.61 20.80 20.95
N LEU A 31 -3.70 20.19 20.19
CA LEU A 31 -4.00 19.24 19.12
C LEU A 31 -4.90 18.07 19.55
N VAL A 32 -4.77 17.62 20.80
CA VAL A 32 -5.56 16.47 21.30
C VAL A 32 -7.06 16.74 21.27
N ARG A 33 -7.49 18.00 21.34
CA ARG A 33 -8.90 18.37 21.20
C ARG A 33 -9.44 18.08 19.80
N ALA A 34 -8.63 18.30 18.75
CA ALA A 34 -9.02 17.92 17.40
C ALA A 34 -9.08 16.40 17.22
N ILE A 35 -8.17 15.65 17.86
CA ILE A 35 -8.21 14.17 17.85
C ILE A 35 -9.49 13.69 18.52
N GLU A 36 -9.84 14.24 19.66
CA GLU A 36 -11.05 13.89 20.40
C GLU A 36 -12.30 14.12 19.55
N VAL A 37 -12.48 15.36 19.07
CA VAL A 37 -13.66 15.73 18.27
C VAL A 37 -13.73 14.91 16.99
N PHE A 38 -12.61 14.65 16.31
CA PHE A 38 -12.58 13.80 15.12
C PHE A 38 -13.10 12.40 15.42
N VAL A 39 -12.54 11.72 16.41
CA VAL A 39 -12.89 10.33 16.71
C VAL A 39 -14.29 10.19 17.31
N ASP A 40 -14.71 11.12 18.16
CA ASP A 40 -16.04 11.08 18.79
C ASP A 40 -17.19 11.31 17.79
N LYS A 41 -16.87 11.79 16.60
CA LYS A 41 -17.83 12.04 15.52
C LYS A 41 -17.83 10.95 14.43
N LEU A 42 -17.00 9.92 14.58
CA LEU A 42 -17.01 8.74 13.71
C LEU A 42 -18.06 7.73 14.18
N ASP A 43 -18.78 7.15 13.25
CA ASP A 43 -19.57 5.95 13.51
C ASP A 43 -18.67 4.71 13.50
N LEU A 44 -18.15 4.37 14.67
CA LEU A 44 -17.18 3.28 14.80
C LEU A 44 -17.78 1.90 14.49
N GLU A 45 -19.08 1.73 14.65
CA GLU A 45 -19.79 0.48 14.32
C GLU A 45 -19.88 0.32 12.81
N GLU A 46 -20.25 1.37 12.08
CA GLU A 46 -20.31 1.37 10.62
C GLU A 46 -18.94 1.06 10.00
N PHE A 47 -17.85 1.55 10.61
CA PHE A 47 -16.49 1.25 10.14
C PHE A 47 -16.01 -0.17 10.50
N GLY A 48 -16.81 -0.93 11.23
CA GLY A 48 -16.53 -2.33 11.56
C GLY A 48 -15.47 -2.52 12.63
N PHE A 49 -15.32 -1.58 13.58
CA PHE A 49 -14.48 -1.82 14.74
C PHE A 49 -15.02 -2.97 15.57
N VAL A 50 -14.13 -3.89 15.95
CA VAL A 50 -14.49 -4.99 16.84
C VAL A 50 -14.76 -4.42 18.23
N VAL A 51 -16.05 -4.34 18.60
CA VAL A 51 -16.47 -4.08 19.97
C VAL A 51 -16.52 -5.43 20.67
N PRO A 52 -15.65 -5.70 21.65
CA PRO A 52 -15.74 -6.96 22.39
C PRO A 52 -17.13 -7.06 23.01
N ALA A 53 -17.83 -8.17 22.74
CA ALA A 53 -19.13 -8.41 23.38
C ALA A 53 -18.96 -8.24 24.88
N ALA A 54 -19.91 -7.54 25.53
CA ALA A 54 -19.94 -7.47 26.97
C ALA A 54 -19.98 -8.91 27.48
N ALA A 55 -18.86 -9.35 28.03
CA ALA A 55 -18.80 -10.68 28.61
C ALA A 55 -19.83 -10.72 29.73
N GLY A 56 -20.90 -11.48 29.54
CA GLY A 56 -21.94 -11.70 30.56
C GLY A 56 -21.42 -12.48 31.77
N GLY A 57 -20.11 -12.34 32.10
CA GLY A 57 -19.39 -13.00 33.18
C GLY A 57 -18.53 -12.01 33.98
N ALA A 58 -18.05 -12.43 35.14
CA ALA A 58 -17.17 -11.67 36.01
C ALA A 58 -15.87 -11.28 35.28
N GLY A 59 -15.71 -10.02 34.88
CA GLY A 59 -14.53 -9.46 34.23
C GLY A 59 -14.60 -7.95 34.10
N GLN A 60 -13.45 -7.30 33.88
CA GLN A 60 -13.43 -5.86 33.61
C GLN A 60 -14.07 -5.57 32.24
N PRO A 61 -14.91 -4.50 32.12
CA PRO A 61 -15.45 -4.10 30.83
C PRO A 61 -14.34 -3.76 29.83
N PRO A 62 -14.55 -4.03 28.52
CA PRO A 62 -13.59 -3.71 27.50
C PRO A 62 -13.41 -2.20 27.34
N TYR A 63 -12.25 -1.78 26.82
CA TYR A 63 -12.03 -0.40 26.43
C TYR A 63 -12.82 -0.06 25.17
N HIS A 64 -13.37 1.14 25.10
CA HIS A 64 -14.08 1.61 23.92
C HIS A 64 -13.11 1.73 22.73
N PRO A 65 -13.47 1.28 21.51
CA PRO A 65 -12.59 1.37 20.34
C PRO A 65 -12.13 2.79 20.03
N GLY A 66 -12.97 3.79 20.26
CA GLY A 66 -12.63 5.20 20.09
C GLY A 66 -11.47 5.65 20.95
N ASP A 67 -11.39 5.21 22.22
CA ASP A 67 -10.29 5.56 23.09
C ASP A 67 -8.96 4.97 22.57
N LEU A 68 -8.97 3.75 22.06
CA LEU A 68 -7.79 3.11 21.47
C LEU A 68 -7.42 3.73 20.11
N LEU A 69 -8.39 4.17 19.33
CA LEU A 69 -8.15 4.91 18.08
C LEU A 69 -7.52 6.27 18.37
N LYS A 70 -8.07 7.04 19.32
CA LYS A 70 -7.48 8.31 19.81
C LYS A 70 -6.02 8.12 20.21
N LEU A 71 -5.73 7.07 20.98
CA LEU A 71 -4.38 6.74 21.43
C LEU A 71 -3.44 6.46 20.26
N TYR A 72 -3.89 5.74 19.22
CA TYR A 72 -3.07 5.46 18.04
C TYR A 72 -2.86 6.70 17.18
N ILE A 73 -3.88 7.52 16.95
CA ILE A 73 -3.73 8.78 16.20
C ILE A 73 -2.71 9.67 16.91
N TYR A 74 -2.83 9.86 18.22
CA TYR A 74 -1.84 10.58 19.02
C TYR A 74 -0.44 9.99 18.86
N GLY A 75 -0.32 8.67 19.03
CA GLY A 75 0.95 7.97 18.93
C GLY A 75 1.65 8.17 17.58
N TYR A 76 0.91 8.06 16.48
CA TYR A 76 1.47 8.27 15.14
C TYR A 76 1.77 9.75 14.84
N LEU A 77 1.00 10.70 15.34
CA LEU A 77 1.33 12.13 15.23
C LEU A 77 2.61 12.49 15.99
N PHE A 78 2.79 11.93 17.19
CA PHE A 78 3.96 12.18 18.05
C PHE A 78 5.07 11.11 17.95
N ARG A 79 5.04 10.24 16.92
CA ARG A 79 6.06 9.23 16.59
C ARG A 79 6.21 8.11 17.64
N ILE A 80 5.18 7.87 18.43
CA ILE A 80 5.13 6.82 19.45
C ILE A 80 4.35 5.63 18.92
N ARG A 81 4.95 4.79 18.06
CA ARG A 81 4.26 3.64 17.42
C ARG A 81 4.24 2.36 18.27
N SER A 82 5.15 2.25 19.24
CA SER A 82 5.25 1.06 20.08
C SER A 82 4.14 1.02 21.12
N SER A 83 3.36 -0.08 21.14
CA SER A 83 2.32 -0.29 22.16
C SER A 83 2.84 -0.25 23.59
N ARG A 84 4.09 -0.72 23.83
CA ARG A 84 4.74 -0.61 25.14
C ARG A 84 5.12 0.82 25.51
N ALA A 85 5.54 1.61 24.51
CA ALA A 85 5.82 3.02 24.74
C ALA A 85 4.52 3.80 25.01
N LEU A 86 3.47 3.58 24.20
CA LEU A 86 2.14 4.18 24.43
C LEU A 86 1.60 3.85 25.83
N ALA A 87 1.67 2.58 26.25
CA ALA A 87 1.24 2.18 27.58
C ALA A 87 2.00 2.91 28.72
N ARG A 88 3.28 3.21 28.53
CA ARG A 88 4.07 3.99 29.51
C ARG A 88 3.68 5.48 29.52
N GLU A 89 3.40 6.04 28.34
CA GLU A 89 2.99 7.43 28.22
C GLU A 89 1.64 7.71 28.91
N LEU A 90 0.71 6.74 28.94
CA LEU A 90 -0.58 6.87 29.64
C LEU A 90 -0.46 7.15 31.14
N GLY A 91 0.69 6.88 31.76
CA GLY A 91 0.91 7.14 33.16
C GLY A 91 1.59 8.48 33.49
N ARG A 92 2.12 9.20 32.47
CA ARG A 92 2.99 10.36 32.67
C ARG A 92 2.74 11.54 31.69
N ASN A 93 2.04 11.30 30.61
CA ASN A 93 1.76 12.32 29.60
C ASN A 93 0.36 12.91 29.86
N LEU A 94 0.31 14.19 30.20
CA LEU A 94 -0.93 14.88 30.55
C LEU A 94 -1.94 14.91 29.41
N GLU A 95 -1.49 15.08 28.16
CA GLU A 95 -2.34 15.06 26.98
C GLU A 95 -3.02 13.70 26.79
N LEU A 96 -2.29 12.59 27.01
CA LEU A 96 -2.87 11.25 26.93
C LEU A 96 -3.76 10.92 28.13
N ILE A 97 -3.43 11.43 29.32
CA ILE A 97 -4.29 11.31 30.50
C ILE A 97 -5.62 12.02 30.25
N TRP A 98 -5.56 13.21 29.66
CA TRP A 98 -6.75 13.97 29.26
C TRP A 98 -7.55 13.22 28.18
N LEU A 99 -6.91 12.84 27.07
CA LEU A 99 -7.53 12.24 25.88
C LEU A 99 -8.24 10.91 26.21
N LEU A 100 -7.67 10.10 27.11
CA LEU A 100 -8.24 8.83 27.56
C LEU A 100 -8.95 8.91 28.91
N ARG A 101 -9.15 10.10 29.47
CA ARG A 101 -9.85 10.32 30.75
C ARG A 101 -9.26 9.46 31.88
N GLY A 102 -7.94 9.32 31.90
CA GLY A 102 -7.22 8.52 32.90
C GLY A 102 -7.24 7.00 32.66
N LEU A 103 -7.86 6.51 31.58
CA LEU A 103 -7.82 5.10 31.23
C LEU A 103 -6.39 4.66 30.87
N ARG A 104 -5.99 3.46 31.33
CA ARG A 104 -4.64 2.93 31.15
C ARG A 104 -4.65 1.51 30.54
N PRO A 105 -5.02 1.35 29.25
CA PRO A 105 -4.95 0.05 28.61
C PRO A 105 -3.51 -0.49 28.62
N CYS A 106 -3.37 -1.79 28.89
CA CYS A 106 -2.07 -2.43 28.86
C CYS A 106 -1.55 -2.55 27.43
N PHE A 107 -0.24 -2.73 27.26
CA PHE A 107 0.38 -2.81 25.94
C PHE A 107 -0.15 -3.94 25.07
N ARG A 108 -0.66 -5.03 25.65
CA ARG A 108 -1.28 -6.14 24.91
C ARG A 108 -2.60 -5.70 24.30
N THR A 109 -3.48 -5.07 25.06
CA THR A 109 -4.74 -4.49 24.58
C THR A 109 -4.49 -3.52 23.44
N ILE A 110 -3.53 -2.60 23.60
CA ILE A 110 -3.16 -1.63 22.56
C ILE A 110 -2.70 -2.37 21.27
N ALA A 111 -1.80 -3.37 21.41
CA ALA A 111 -1.28 -4.12 20.28
C ALA A 111 -2.38 -4.94 19.57
N THR A 112 -3.26 -5.59 20.32
CA THR A 112 -4.36 -6.39 19.82
C THR A 112 -5.35 -5.52 19.05
N PHE A 113 -5.71 -4.35 19.54
CA PHE A 113 -6.59 -3.43 18.84
C PHE A 113 -6.11 -3.12 17.42
N ARG A 114 -4.85 -2.70 17.25
CA ARG A 114 -4.29 -2.40 15.92
C ARG A 114 -4.24 -3.64 15.01
N LYS A 115 -3.93 -4.80 15.59
CA LYS A 115 -3.83 -6.05 14.85
C LYS A 115 -5.20 -6.49 14.30
N ASP A 116 -6.26 -6.34 15.10
CA ASP A 116 -7.56 -6.93 14.79
C ASP A 116 -8.50 -5.96 14.06
N ASN A 117 -8.23 -4.66 14.08
CA ASN A 117 -9.06 -3.62 13.46
C ASN A 117 -8.46 -3.02 12.17
N TRP A 118 -7.65 -3.77 11.41
CA TRP A 118 -6.96 -3.25 10.23
C TRP A 118 -7.93 -2.71 9.15
N ALA A 119 -9.07 -3.37 8.93
CA ALA A 119 -10.08 -2.94 7.97
C ALA A 119 -10.76 -1.64 8.40
N ALA A 120 -11.12 -1.53 9.67
CA ALA A 120 -11.69 -0.33 10.25
C ALA A 120 -10.72 0.86 10.18
N LEU A 121 -9.44 0.65 10.42
CA LEU A 121 -8.41 1.69 10.27
C LEU A 121 -8.29 2.18 8.82
N LYS A 122 -8.46 1.29 7.84
CA LYS A 122 -8.52 1.67 6.42
C LYS A 122 -9.76 2.51 6.13
N ALA A 123 -10.92 2.12 6.68
CA ALA A 123 -12.16 2.87 6.52
C ALA A 123 -12.09 4.27 7.13
N VAL A 124 -11.52 4.43 8.33
CA VAL A 124 -11.29 5.75 8.96
C VAL A 124 -10.38 6.64 8.11
N ASN A 125 -9.32 6.08 7.51
CA ASN A 125 -8.47 6.87 6.61
C ASN A 125 -9.23 7.34 5.37
N ARG A 126 -10.08 6.47 4.79
CA ARG A 126 -10.96 6.84 3.67
C ARG A 126 -11.93 7.94 4.05
N GLU A 127 -12.59 7.81 5.19
CA GLU A 127 -13.50 8.84 5.71
C GLU A 127 -12.82 10.19 5.86
N PHE A 128 -11.58 10.21 6.32
CA PHE A 128 -10.80 11.44 6.40
C PHE A 128 -10.51 12.04 5.01
N VAL A 129 -10.30 11.22 3.98
CA VAL A 129 -10.16 11.70 2.58
C VAL A 129 -11.46 12.37 2.11
N LEU A 130 -12.62 11.79 2.43
CA LEU A 130 -13.93 12.42 2.11
C LEU A 130 -14.07 13.78 2.81
N MET A 131 -13.69 13.87 4.08
CA MET A 131 -13.68 15.14 4.82
C MET A 131 -12.76 16.19 4.18
N MET A 132 -11.62 15.80 3.63
CA MET A 132 -10.73 16.71 2.90
C MET A 132 -11.38 17.24 1.61
N ARG A 133 -12.20 16.45 0.94
CA ARG A 133 -13.01 16.90 -0.22
C ARG A 133 -14.04 17.92 0.22
N GLU A 134 -14.80 17.64 1.27
CA GLU A 134 -15.81 18.57 1.82
C GLU A 134 -15.19 19.91 2.25
N LEU A 135 -13.93 19.90 2.71
CA LEU A 135 -13.16 21.09 3.05
C LEU A 135 -12.54 21.81 1.83
N ASP A 136 -12.80 21.33 0.61
CA ASP A 136 -12.15 21.83 -0.63
C ASP A 136 -10.61 21.82 -0.55
N LEU A 137 -10.03 20.81 0.12
CA LEU A 137 -8.57 20.68 0.25
C LEU A 137 -7.93 19.81 -0.84
N VAL A 138 -8.71 19.12 -1.64
CA VAL A 138 -8.25 18.37 -2.82
C VAL A 138 -8.74 19.02 -4.09
N GLY A 139 -7.87 19.05 -5.12
CA GLY A 139 -8.20 19.67 -6.40
C GLY A 139 -9.04 18.79 -7.30
N GLY A 140 -8.84 17.48 -7.23
CA GLY A 140 -9.57 16.49 -8.03
C GLY A 140 -9.22 16.44 -9.52
N GLU A 141 -8.29 17.28 -10.00
CA GLU A 141 -7.93 17.35 -11.42
C GLU A 141 -6.65 16.58 -11.74
N VAL A 142 -5.64 16.71 -10.89
CA VAL A 142 -4.30 16.16 -11.10
C VAL A 142 -3.82 15.43 -9.86
N VAL A 143 -3.45 14.17 -10.04
CA VAL A 143 -2.77 13.38 -9.01
C VAL A 143 -1.41 12.90 -9.52
N ALA A 144 -0.46 12.72 -8.61
CA ALA A 144 0.79 12.04 -8.90
C ALA A 144 0.82 10.70 -8.17
N VAL A 145 1.24 9.65 -8.90
CA VAL A 145 1.42 8.30 -8.38
C VAL A 145 2.89 8.00 -8.22
N ASP A 146 3.26 7.41 -7.08
CA ASP A 146 4.63 6.94 -6.82
C ASP A 146 4.64 5.79 -5.82
N GLY A 147 5.70 4.97 -5.88
CA GLY A 147 5.92 3.82 -5.03
C GLY A 147 7.21 3.93 -4.22
N ALA A 148 7.15 3.50 -2.97
CA ALA A 148 8.32 3.51 -2.11
C ALA A 148 8.42 2.25 -1.25
N PHE A 149 9.63 1.67 -1.17
CA PHE A 149 9.86 0.49 -0.35
C PHE A 149 9.94 0.85 1.13
N PHE A 150 9.25 0.06 1.94
CA PHE A 150 9.28 0.07 3.40
C PHE A 150 9.73 -1.30 3.91
N HIS A 151 10.56 -1.33 4.94
CA HIS A 151 10.94 -2.57 5.57
C HIS A 151 9.72 -3.24 6.23
N GLY A 152 9.57 -4.55 6.03
CA GLY A 152 8.69 -5.39 6.82
C GLY A 152 9.37 -5.82 8.14
N ASP A 153 8.64 -6.53 8.98
CA ASP A 153 9.21 -7.17 10.16
C ASP A 153 9.86 -8.53 9.77
N ALA A 154 10.80 -8.45 8.83
CA ALA A 154 11.55 -9.57 8.27
C ALA A 154 13.00 -9.17 7.99
N SER A 155 13.93 -10.09 8.21
CA SER A 155 15.32 -9.92 7.81
C SER A 155 15.52 -10.37 6.35
N ARG A 156 16.57 -9.85 5.69
CA ARG A 156 16.93 -10.35 4.35
C ARG A 156 17.26 -11.85 4.36
N GLY A 157 17.80 -12.34 5.47
CA GLY A 157 18.15 -13.75 5.64
C GLY A 157 16.94 -14.68 5.78
N SER A 158 15.80 -14.16 6.30
CA SER A 158 14.56 -14.94 6.46
C SER A 158 13.74 -15.06 5.17
N ILE A 159 14.10 -14.32 4.10
CA ILE A 159 13.44 -14.43 2.80
C ILE A 159 14.32 -15.24 1.86
N LYS A 160 13.78 -16.37 1.40
CA LYS A 160 14.48 -17.36 0.60
C LYS A 160 13.89 -17.43 -0.81
N THR A 161 14.74 -17.52 -1.81
CA THR A 161 14.34 -17.89 -3.19
C THR A 161 14.50 -19.40 -3.36
N GLN A 162 13.87 -19.99 -4.38
CA GLN A 162 14.01 -21.40 -4.71
C GLN A 162 15.50 -21.81 -4.85
N ARG A 163 16.26 -21.00 -5.58
CA ARG A 163 17.71 -21.22 -5.74
C ARG A 163 18.44 -21.28 -4.39
N ARG A 164 18.17 -20.31 -3.50
CA ARG A 164 18.83 -20.26 -2.20
C ARG A 164 18.43 -21.42 -1.29
N LEU A 165 17.16 -21.83 -1.31
CA LEU A 165 16.70 -23.02 -0.58
C LEU A 165 17.40 -24.27 -1.09
N ALA A 166 17.55 -24.43 -2.41
CA ALA A 166 18.26 -25.56 -3.01
C ALA A 166 19.75 -25.56 -2.66
N GLU A 167 20.41 -24.38 -2.69
CA GLU A 167 21.81 -24.23 -2.29
C GLU A 167 22.02 -24.57 -0.80
N GLU A 168 21.12 -24.10 0.08
CA GLU A 168 21.16 -24.42 1.51
C GLU A 168 20.89 -25.90 1.79
N LEU A 169 19.96 -26.52 1.05
CA LEU A 169 19.68 -27.96 1.14
C LEU A 169 20.90 -28.78 0.73
N ALA A 170 21.48 -28.47 -0.42
CA ALA A 170 22.69 -29.13 -0.91
C ALA A 170 23.89 -29.01 0.06
N LYS A 171 23.97 -27.87 0.78
CA LYS A 171 24.97 -27.70 1.84
C LYS A 171 24.70 -28.64 3.02
N VAL A 172 23.46 -28.69 3.48
CA VAL A 172 23.08 -29.60 4.60
C VAL A 172 23.29 -31.06 4.24
N ASP A 173 23.02 -31.45 2.98
CA ASP A 173 23.27 -32.81 2.51
C ASP A 173 24.78 -33.16 2.54
N ARG A 174 25.65 -32.24 2.12
CA ARG A 174 27.13 -32.41 2.24
C ARG A 174 27.58 -32.48 3.71
N ASP A 175 27.10 -31.54 4.54
CA ASP A 175 27.43 -31.53 5.97
C ASP A 175 26.99 -32.89 6.62
N PHE A 176 25.88 -33.48 6.19
CA PHE A 176 25.39 -34.77 6.67
C PHE A 176 26.29 -35.92 6.22
N GLU A 177 26.75 -35.93 4.96
CA GLU A 177 27.68 -36.95 4.44
C GLU A 177 29.04 -36.88 5.17
N ASP A 178 29.56 -35.66 5.42
CA ASP A 178 30.81 -35.45 6.14
C ASP A 178 30.72 -35.95 7.59
N TYR A 179 29.60 -35.69 8.30
CA TYR A 179 29.39 -36.22 9.65
C TYR A 179 29.18 -37.75 9.65
N GLY A 180 28.52 -38.29 8.65
CA GLY A 180 28.40 -39.76 8.47
C GLY A 180 29.77 -40.42 8.30
N ALA A 181 30.67 -39.82 7.53
CA ALA A 181 32.04 -40.32 7.36
C ALA A 181 32.86 -40.24 8.67
N VAL A 182 32.64 -39.20 9.49
CA VAL A 182 33.28 -39.07 10.82
C VAL A 182 32.77 -40.14 11.78
N LEU A 183 31.44 -40.40 11.79
CA LEU A 183 30.83 -41.46 12.61
C LEU A 183 31.41 -42.83 12.23
N ALA A 184 31.45 -43.17 10.95
CA ALA A 184 31.99 -44.45 10.48
C ALA A 184 33.49 -44.64 10.86
N LYS A 185 34.29 -43.54 10.88
CA LYS A 185 35.67 -43.58 11.36
C LYS A 185 35.77 -43.80 12.88
N ASN A 186 34.89 -43.16 13.64
CA ASN A 186 34.84 -43.31 15.09
C ASN A 186 34.41 -44.76 15.47
N ASP A 187 33.36 -45.28 14.82
CA ASP A 187 32.88 -46.65 15.01
C ASP A 187 33.99 -47.66 14.68
N ALA A 188 34.76 -47.45 13.60
CA ALA A 188 35.89 -48.30 13.24
C ALA A 188 37.06 -48.18 14.25
N ALA A 189 37.27 -47.00 14.86
CA ALA A 189 38.27 -46.79 15.89
C ALA A 189 37.84 -47.42 17.23
N GLU A 190 36.57 -47.30 17.62
CA GLU A 190 35.99 -47.94 18.81
C GLU A 190 36.02 -49.47 18.70
N ALA A 191 35.69 -50.04 17.53
CA ALA A 191 35.79 -51.47 17.27
C ALA A 191 37.23 -52.01 17.36
N THR A 192 38.23 -51.12 17.17
CA THR A 192 39.66 -51.45 17.36
C THR A 192 40.10 -51.30 18.81
N GLN A 193 39.53 -50.32 19.55
CA GLN A 193 39.80 -50.07 20.98
C GLN A 193 39.11 -51.11 21.89
N ASP A 194 37.89 -51.54 21.60
CA ASP A 194 37.20 -52.62 22.32
C ASP A 194 38.00 -53.90 22.32
N ARG A 195 38.82 -54.13 21.29
CA ARG A 195 39.79 -55.23 21.25
C ARG A 195 41.03 -55.02 22.16
N ALA A 196 41.27 -53.76 22.60
CA ALA A 196 42.37 -53.37 23.48
C ALA A 196 41.97 -53.11 24.94
N GLY A 197 40.67 -53.12 25.27
CA GLY A 197 40.18 -53.04 26.65
C GLY A 197 40.23 -51.67 27.32
N GLU A 198 40.36 -50.56 26.56
CA GLU A 198 40.38 -49.21 27.09
C GLU A 198 39.07 -48.45 26.78
N ALA A 199 38.35 -48.04 27.82
CA ALA A 199 37.16 -47.18 27.67
C ALA A 199 37.55 -45.73 27.36
N GLY A 200 37.31 -45.30 26.11
CA GLY A 200 37.55 -43.93 25.67
C GLY A 200 36.44 -42.95 26.04
N PRO A 201 36.67 -41.63 26.02
CA PRO A 201 35.69 -40.63 26.42
C PRO A 201 34.52 -40.53 25.43
N ASN A 202 33.32 -40.44 25.99
CA ASN A 202 32.00 -40.40 25.38
C ASN A 202 31.80 -39.18 24.44
N SER A 203 32.28 -39.22 23.21
CA SER A 203 32.08 -38.18 22.17
C SER A 203 30.80 -38.41 21.31
N GLY A 204 30.14 -39.56 21.46
CA GLY A 204 28.97 -39.96 20.65
C GLY A 204 27.76 -39.01 20.81
N GLY A 205 27.44 -38.59 22.04
CA GLY A 205 26.22 -37.83 22.29
C GLY A 205 26.19 -36.38 21.73
N GLU A 206 27.34 -35.75 21.47
CA GLU A 206 27.38 -34.47 20.78
C GLU A 206 27.22 -34.58 19.27
N ILE A 207 27.75 -35.64 18.69
CA ILE A 207 27.65 -35.93 17.25
C ILE A 207 26.21 -36.30 16.92
N GLU A 208 25.56 -37.16 17.72
CA GLU A 208 24.13 -37.51 17.55
C GLU A 208 23.23 -36.29 17.60
N LYS A 209 23.45 -35.36 18.52
CA LYS A 209 22.71 -34.09 18.59
C LYS A 209 22.90 -33.23 17.34
N LYS A 210 24.11 -33.15 16.79
CA LYS A 210 24.42 -32.44 15.56
C LYS A 210 23.74 -33.05 14.34
N VAL A 211 23.78 -34.39 14.23
CA VAL A 211 23.11 -35.13 13.15
C VAL A 211 21.59 -34.95 13.22
N ALA A 212 20.98 -35.06 14.41
CA ALA A 212 19.56 -34.78 14.58
C ALA A 212 19.17 -33.35 14.19
N ALA A 213 20.00 -32.36 14.52
CA ALA A 213 19.79 -30.96 14.12
C ALA A 213 19.90 -30.78 12.60
N LEU A 214 20.84 -31.46 11.92
CA LEU A 214 20.95 -31.43 10.46
C LEU A 214 19.75 -32.10 9.78
N MET A 215 19.27 -33.23 10.32
CA MET A 215 18.06 -33.89 9.81
C MET A 215 16.83 -32.98 9.93
N ALA A 216 16.61 -32.35 11.09
CA ALA A 216 15.51 -31.42 11.29
C ALA A 216 15.60 -30.20 10.35
N LYS A 217 16.81 -29.69 10.14
CA LYS A 217 17.05 -28.57 9.19
C LYS A 217 16.78 -28.99 7.74
N ARG A 218 17.20 -30.19 7.35
CA ARG A 218 16.95 -30.75 6.02
C ARG A 218 15.46 -30.87 5.73
N GLU A 219 14.71 -31.41 6.68
CA GLU A 219 13.26 -31.57 6.58
C GLU A 219 12.57 -30.21 6.46
N ALA A 220 12.95 -29.21 7.29
CA ALA A 220 12.44 -27.86 7.22
C ALA A 220 12.71 -27.19 5.85
N LEU A 221 13.90 -27.36 5.28
CA LEU A 221 14.24 -26.80 3.97
C LEU A 221 13.47 -27.48 2.83
N ARG A 222 13.22 -28.78 2.92
CA ARG A 222 12.36 -29.51 1.96
C ARG A 222 10.91 -29.06 2.04
N ALA A 223 10.39 -28.89 3.26
CA ALA A 223 9.05 -28.37 3.46
C ALA A 223 8.91 -26.94 2.91
N ASP A 224 9.91 -26.06 3.12
CA ASP A 224 9.92 -24.70 2.59
C ASP A 224 9.98 -24.69 1.05
N LEU A 225 10.75 -25.59 0.41
CA LEU A 225 10.78 -25.76 -1.04
C LEU A 225 9.42 -26.20 -1.59
N ALA A 226 8.81 -27.20 -0.98
CA ALA A 226 7.49 -27.71 -1.39
C ALA A 226 6.40 -26.63 -1.24
N ARG A 227 6.45 -25.83 -0.16
CA ARG A 227 5.55 -24.67 0.03
C ARG A 227 5.74 -23.61 -1.05
N LEU A 228 6.97 -23.31 -1.41
CA LEU A 228 7.28 -22.32 -2.44
C LEU A 228 6.76 -22.79 -3.81
N GLU A 229 6.97 -24.06 -4.16
CA GLU A 229 6.48 -24.66 -5.40
C GLU A 229 4.95 -24.69 -5.46
N ALA A 230 4.30 -25.14 -4.38
CA ALA A 230 2.84 -25.19 -4.29
C ALA A 230 2.18 -23.81 -4.37
N SER A 231 2.84 -22.76 -3.87
CA SER A 231 2.32 -21.40 -3.90
C SER A 231 2.49 -20.69 -5.24
N GLY A 232 3.31 -21.20 -6.15
CA GLY A 232 3.69 -20.53 -7.40
C GLY A 232 4.46 -19.20 -7.21
N GLN A 233 4.90 -18.91 -5.99
CA GLN A 233 5.65 -17.68 -5.67
C GLN A 233 7.14 -17.86 -5.95
N THR A 234 7.84 -16.75 -6.15
CA THR A 234 9.30 -16.76 -6.40
C THR A 234 10.14 -16.66 -5.13
N GLN A 235 9.53 -16.28 -4.02
CA GLN A 235 10.18 -16.05 -2.73
C GLN A 235 9.28 -16.51 -1.59
N LEU A 236 9.89 -17.09 -0.56
CA LEU A 236 9.25 -17.50 0.69
C LEU A 236 9.87 -16.72 1.85
N SER A 237 9.06 -16.07 2.66
CA SER A 237 9.50 -15.43 3.89
C SER A 237 9.14 -16.29 5.09
N GLN A 238 10.11 -16.58 5.95
CA GLN A 238 9.94 -17.41 7.15
C GLN A 238 9.34 -16.66 8.35
N THR A 239 9.36 -15.32 8.33
CA THR A 239 8.92 -14.50 9.47
C THR A 239 7.68 -13.68 9.15
N ASP A 240 7.67 -12.95 8.03
CA ASP A 240 6.56 -12.14 7.56
C ASP A 240 6.12 -12.70 6.19
N PRO A 241 4.99 -13.43 6.10
CA PRO A 241 4.65 -14.27 4.95
C PRO A 241 4.54 -13.48 3.63
N ASP A 242 4.18 -12.21 3.71
CA ASP A 242 3.94 -11.36 2.55
C ASP A 242 5.12 -10.44 2.20
N ALA A 243 6.11 -10.33 3.09
CA ALA A 243 7.31 -9.55 2.80
C ALA A 243 8.16 -10.22 1.71
N ARG A 244 8.74 -9.41 0.81
CA ARG A 244 9.60 -9.86 -0.28
C ARG A 244 10.92 -9.08 -0.29
N LEU A 245 11.93 -9.65 -0.93
CA LEU A 245 13.16 -8.93 -1.27
C LEU A 245 12.88 -8.02 -2.48
N LEU A 246 12.80 -6.74 -2.23
CA LEU A 246 12.53 -5.71 -3.22
C LEU A 246 13.84 -5.01 -3.56
N SER A 247 14.16 -4.86 -4.84
CA SER A 247 15.41 -4.24 -5.30
C SER A 247 15.12 -3.03 -6.18
N LYS A 248 15.70 -1.86 -5.81
CA LYS A 248 15.64 -0.63 -6.61
C LYS A 248 16.99 0.09 -6.48
N ASN A 249 17.64 0.41 -7.60
CA ASN A 249 18.92 1.14 -7.64
C ASN A 249 20.04 0.50 -6.78
N GLY A 250 20.17 -0.83 -6.83
CA GLY A 250 21.18 -1.57 -6.08
C GLY A 250 20.91 -1.73 -4.58
N ARG A 251 19.84 -1.16 -4.06
CA ARG A 251 19.41 -1.36 -2.68
C ARG A 251 18.36 -2.44 -2.60
N VAL A 252 18.54 -3.39 -1.68
CA VAL A 252 17.59 -4.47 -1.41
C VAL A 252 16.92 -4.22 -0.07
N VAL A 253 15.59 -4.24 -0.06
CA VAL A 253 14.74 -4.10 1.13
C VAL A 253 13.95 -5.38 1.30
N ALA A 254 13.96 -5.96 2.50
CA ALA A 254 13.02 -7.00 2.89
C ALA A 254 11.74 -6.32 3.40
N GLY A 255 10.65 -6.38 2.64
CA GLY A 255 9.43 -5.67 3.02
C GLY A 255 8.40 -5.52 1.91
N TYR A 256 7.84 -4.34 1.82
CA TYR A 256 6.68 -4.01 1.00
C TYR A 256 6.94 -2.79 0.13
N ASN A 257 6.23 -2.71 -0.98
CA ASN A 257 6.15 -1.54 -1.85
C ASN A 257 4.84 -0.81 -1.55
N VAL A 258 4.94 0.40 -1.05
CA VAL A 258 3.78 1.24 -0.75
C VAL A 258 3.54 2.17 -1.91
N GLN A 259 2.38 2.06 -2.51
CA GLN A 259 1.89 2.91 -3.59
C GLN A 259 1.02 4.02 -3.03
N ILE A 260 1.19 5.24 -3.49
CA ILE A 260 0.36 6.39 -3.12
C ILE A 260 -0.07 7.17 -4.35
N ALA A 261 -1.28 7.69 -4.30
CA ALA A 261 -1.76 8.74 -5.20
C ALA A 261 -1.95 10.03 -4.39
N VAL A 262 -1.32 11.10 -4.82
CA VAL A 262 -1.22 12.37 -4.11
C VAL A 262 -1.83 13.47 -4.94
N ASP A 263 -2.79 14.19 -4.37
CA ASP A 263 -3.41 15.36 -5.02
C ASP A 263 -2.44 16.55 -5.12
N ASP A 264 -2.50 17.26 -6.23
CA ASP A 264 -1.57 18.33 -6.51
C ASP A 264 -1.84 19.63 -5.71
N LYS A 265 -3.08 19.91 -5.28
CA LYS A 265 -3.44 21.17 -4.60
C LYS A 265 -2.68 21.34 -3.29
N HIS A 266 -2.81 20.38 -2.38
CA HIS A 266 -2.20 20.47 -1.05
C HIS A 266 -1.29 19.30 -0.68
N LYS A 267 -0.96 18.42 -1.63
CA LYS A 267 -0.08 17.24 -1.44
C LYS A 267 -0.66 16.24 -0.43
N LEU A 268 -1.99 16.08 -0.46
CA LEU A 268 -2.70 15.13 0.38
C LEU A 268 -2.74 13.74 -0.30
N ILE A 269 -2.56 12.69 0.48
CA ILE A 269 -2.69 11.31 0.00
C ILE A 269 -4.18 11.02 -0.15
N VAL A 270 -4.63 10.79 -1.40
CA VAL A 270 -6.05 10.51 -1.69
C VAL A 270 -6.33 9.04 -1.85
N ALA A 271 -5.36 8.26 -2.36
CA ALA A 271 -5.45 6.81 -2.41
C ALA A 271 -4.09 6.19 -2.10
N SER A 272 -4.09 4.99 -1.56
CA SER A 272 -2.86 4.25 -1.30
C SER A 272 -3.11 2.75 -1.20
N GLU A 273 -2.10 1.96 -1.56
CA GLU A 273 -2.12 0.50 -1.43
C GLU A 273 -0.74 -0.03 -1.03
N VAL A 274 -0.72 -1.15 -0.32
CA VAL A 274 0.50 -1.86 0.03
C VAL A 274 0.58 -3.13 -0.80
N VAL A 275 1.64 -3.25 -1.60
CA VAL A 275 1.92 -4.41 -2.44
C VAL A 275 3.30 -4.98 -2.12
N ASN A 276 3.63 -6.16 -2.64
CA ASN A 276 4.96 -6.74 -2.51
C ASN A 276 5.69 -6.93 -3.85
N ASP A 277 5.19 -6.26 -4.89
CA ASP A 277 5.83 -6.24 -6.20
C ASP A 277 7.14 -5.45 -6.16
N GLY A 278 8.19 -6.03 -6.76
CA GLY A 278 9.51 -5.42 -6.81
C GLY A 278 9.64 -4.29 -7.85
N ASN A 279 8.61 -4.04 -8.64
CA ASN A 279 8.53 -2.97 -9.63
C ASN A 279 7.13 -2.35 -9.67
N ASP A 280 7.01 -1.19 -10.27
CA ASP A 280 5.79 -0.39 -10.30
C ASP A 280 4.98 -0.58 -11.60
N THR A 281 5.43 -1.48 -12.51
CA THR A 281 4.95 -1.56 -13.91
C THR A 281 3.46 -1.92 -14.04
N GLY A 282 2.87 -2.62 -13.09
CA GLY A 282 1.46 -3.02 -13.10
C GLY A 282 0.58 -2.26 -12.08
N GLN A 283 1.08 -1.14 -11.53
CA GLN A 283 0.38 -0.46 -10.43
C GLN A 283 -0.32 0.85 -10.85
N LEU A 284 -0.10 1.32 -12.09
CA LEU A 284 -0.59 2.62 -12.54
C LEU A 284 -2.11 2.70 -12.55
N HIS A 285 -2.76 1.77 -13.26
CA HIS A 285 -4.21 1.81 -13.47
C HIS A 285 -4.96 1.62 -12.16
N ALA A 286 -4.57 0.63 -11.35
CA ALA A 286 -5.20 0.35 -10.06
C ALA A 286 -5.14 1.58 -9.13
N MET A 287 -3.99 2.23 -9.02
CA MET A 287 -3.83 3.43 -8.20
C MET A 287 -4.56 4.65 -8.75
N ALA A 288 -4.55 4.82 -10.07
CA ALA A 288 -5.25 5.91 -10.74
C ALA A 288 -6.78 5.78 -10.61
N LYS A 289 -7.29 4.56 -10.75
CA LYS A 289 -8.71 4.23 -10.60
C LYS A 289 -9.16 4.45 -9.15
N ALA A 290 -8.42 3.93 -8.18
CA ALA A 290 -8.70 4.16 -6.77
C ALA A 290 -8.73 5.66 -6.43
N ALA A 291 -7.78 6.45 -6.94
CA ALA A 291 -7.78 7.90 -6.74
C ALA A 291 -9.00 8.58 -7.40
N LYS A 292 -9.39 8.15 -8.60
CA LYS A 292 -10.56 8.67 -9.30
C LYS A 292 -11.86 8.39 -8.54
N GLU A 293 -12.00 7.19 -7.99
CA GLU A 293 -13.14 6.77 -7.17
C GLU A 293 -13.20 7.54 -5.85
N GLU A 294 -12.07 7.69 -5.14
CA GLU A 294 -12.03 8.44 -3.87
C GLU A 294 -12.29 9.94 -4.06
N LEU A 295 -11.88 10.50 -5.20
CA LEU A 295 -12.13 11.88 -5.56
C LEU A 295 -13.53 12.10 -6.13
N ASP A 296 -14.22 11.03 -6.55
CA ASP A 296 -15.55 11.05 -7.18
C ASP A 296 -15.60 12.00 -8.38
N VAL A 297 -14.63 11.85 -9.28
CA VAL A 297 -14.50 12.69 -10.47
C VAL A 297 -14.70 11.86 -11.74
N THR A 298 -15.25 12.48 -12.78
CA THR A 298 -15.49 11.80 -14.07
C THR A 298 -14.24 11.67 -14.91
N ALA A 299 -13.28 12.59 -14.75
CA ALA A 299 -12.00 12.60 -15.46
C ALA A 299 -10.86 12.93 -14.49
N LEU A 300 -9.70 12.29 -14.69
CA LEU A 300 -8.53 12.48 -13.84
C LEU A 300 -7.25 12.54 -14.69
N THR A 301 -6.35 13.46 -14.37
CA THR A 301 -4.99 13.47 -14.91
C THR A 301 -4.04 12.81 -13.91
N VAL A 302 -3.26 11.82 -14.38
CA VAL A 302 -2.32 11.07 -13.53
C VAL A 302 -0.89 11.25 -14.02
N LEU A 303 0.01 11.60 -13.12
CA LEU A 303 1.44 11.76 -13.36
C LEU A 303 2.20 10.64 -12.65
N ALA A 304 3.00 9.84 -13.39
CA ALA A 304 3.83 8.79 -12.79
C ALA A 304 5.23 8.78 -13.38
N ASP A 305 6.18 8.09 -12.73
CA ASP A 305 7.54 7.97 -13.24
C ASP A 305 7.67 6.89 -14.33
N THR A 306 8.87 6.77 -14.90
CA THR A 306 9.18 5.80 -15.96
C THR A 306 8.96 4.34 -15.52
N GLY A 307 9.03 4.04 -14.21
CA GLY A 307 8.82 2.70 -13.66
C GLY A 307 7.39 2.17 -13.87
N TYR A 308 6.43 3.06 -14.06
CA TYR A 308 5.02 2.73 -14.32
C TYR A 308 4.69 2.53 -15.81
N TYR A 309 5.65 2.75 -16.73
CA TYR A 309 5.34 2.69 -18.15
C TYR A 309 4.99 1.27 -18.59
N ASN A 310 3.71 1.06 -18.88
CA ASN A 310 3.15 -0.17 -19.42
C ASN A 310 2.00 0.17 -20.39
N GLY A 311 2.07 -0.32 -21.62
CA GLY A 311 1.03 -0.02 -22.63
C GLY A 311 -0.36 -0.54 -22.24
N GLY A 312 -0.47 -1.70 -21.59
CA GLY A 312 -1.74 -2.23 -21.09
C GLY A 312 -2.36 -1.34 -20.02
N GLU A 313 -1.54 -0.88 -19.06
CA GLU A 313 -1.95 0.06 -18.02
C GLU A 313 -2.41 1.41 -18.61
N LEU A 314 -1.67 1.93 -19.60
CA LEU A 314 -2.04 3.17 -20.29
C LEU A 314 -3.38 3.03 -21.04
N LYS A 315 -3.62 1.86 -21.65
CA LYS A 315 -4.92 1.56 -22.29
C LYS A 315 -6.03 1.50 -21.24
N ALA A 316 -5.85 0.77 -20.16
CA ALA A 316 -6.84 0.66 -19.11
C ALA A 316 -7.17 2.03 -18.46
N CYS A 317 -6.16 2.89 -18.28
CA CYS A 317 -6.39 4.27 -17.84
C CYS A 317 -7.25 5.05 -18.85
N GLU A 318 -6.95 4.95 -20.16
CA GLU A 318 -7.71 5.65 -21.20
C GLU A 318 -9.16 5.14 -21.28
N ASP A 319 -9.38 3.82 -21.16
CA ASP A 319 -10.72 3.21 -21.13
C ASP A 319 -11.57 3.73 -19.96
N ASP A 320 -10.94 3.98 -18.80
CA ASP A 320 -11.60 4.55 -17.61
C ASP A 320 -11.63 6.09 -17.60
N GLY A 321 -11.30 6.76 -18.72
CA GLY A 321 -11.31 8.23 -18.80
C GLY A 321 -10.21 8.91 -18.00
N ILE A 322 -9.09 8.22 -17.76
CA ILE A 322 -7.93 8.71 -17.04
C ILE A 322 -6.83 9.10 -18.02
N VAL A 323 -6.34 10.34 -17.93
CA VAL A 323 -5.27 10.85 -18.79
C VAL A 323 -3.91 10.68 -18.09
N ALA A 324 -3.19 9.60 -18.44
CA ALA A 324 -1.90 9.30 -17.85
C ALA A 324 -0.73 10.00 -18.58
N TYR A 325 0.22 10.50 -17.80
CA TYR A 325 1.51 11.05 -18.24
C TYR A 325 2.63 10.25 -17.60
N VAL A 326 3.27 9.37 -18.37
CA VAL A 326 4.31 8.45 -17.90
C VAL A 326 5.47 8.44 -18.90
N PRO A 327 6.68 8.86 -18.53
CA PRO A 327 7.81 8.87 -19.46
C PRO A 327 8.18 7.44 -19.91
N GLN A 328 8.43 7.28 -21.18
CA GLN A 328 8.95 6.02 -21.72
C GLN A 328 10.47 5.97 -21.55
N ALA A 329 11.00 4.86 -21.06
CA ALA A 329 12.44 4.64 -21.05
C ALA A 329 12.98 4.58 -22.48
N LYS A 330 14.03 5.33 -22.78
CA LYS A 330 14.69 5.32 -24.09
C LYS A 330 15.46 4.01 -24.28
N ARG A 331 14.78 2.97 -24.74
CA ARG A 331 15.39 1.66 -25.04
C ARG A 331 16.23 1.67 -26.31
N THR A 332 16.02 2.68 -27.18
CA THR A 332 16.65 2.82 -28.49
C THR A 332 18.00 3.55 -28.46
N ALA A 333 18.33 4.25 -27.37
CA ALA A 333 19.53 5.05 -27.25
C ALA A 333 20.83 4.26 -27.58
N ARG A 334 20.91 2.98 -27.20
CA ARG A 334 22.06 2.13 -27.50
C ARG A 334 22.18 1.81 -29.02
N LEU A 335 21.04 1.56 -29.67
CA LEU A 335 21.01 1.29 -31.12
C LEU A 335 21.36 2.55 -31.91
N GLU A 336 20.86 3.69 -31.47
CA GLU A 336 21.12 5.00 -32.06
C GLU A 336 22.60 5.38 -31.93
N ALA A 337 23.20 5.16 -30.75
CA ALA A 337 24.62 5.37 -30.51
C ALA A 337 25.51 4.47 -31.41
N GLN A 338 25.01 3.30 -31.81
CA GLN A 338 25.67 2.40 -32.76
C GLN A 338 25.38 2.79 -34.23
N GLY A 339 24.69 3.90 -34.49
CA GLY A 339 24.29 4.35 -35.83
C GLY A 339 23.21 3.48 -36.48
N ARG A 340 22.54 2.61 -35.70
CA ARG A 340 21.50 1.71 -36.21
C ARG A 340 20.13 2.37 -36.17
N ILE A 341 19.31 2.06 -37.16
CA ILE A 341 17.94 2.58 -37.27
C ILE A 341 17.02 1.81 -36.30
N SER A 342 16.45 2.55 -35.34
CA SER A 342 15.47 2.01 -34.41
C SER A 342 14.09 1.85 -35.06
N HIS A 343 13.18 1.13 -34.40
CA HIS A 343 11.78 1.01 -34.87
C HIS A 343 11.03 2.36 -34.84
N GLU A 344 11.46 3.31 -34.02
CA GLU A 344 10.83 4.63 -33.89
C GLU A 344 11.01 5.50 -35.15
N ALA A 345 11.97 5.16 -36.02
CA ALA A 345 12.16 5.81 -37.31
C ALA A 345 11.16 5.38 -38.40
N PHE A 346 10.30 4.40 -38.08
CA PHE A 346 9.26 3.91 -39.01
C PHE A 346 7.94 4.61 -38.66
N VAL A 347 7.35 5.29 -39.66
CA VAL A 347 6.10 6.04 -39.49
C VAL A 347 4.93 5.20 -39.98
N TYR A 348 3.92 5.05 -39.15
CA TYR A 348 2.70 4.35 -39.52
C TYR A 348 1.78 5.25 -40.39
N ASP A 349 1.33 4.73 -41.51
CA ASP A 349 0.37 5.34 -42.42
C ASP A 349 -0.98 4.60 -42.24
N ALA A 350 -1.91 5.25 -41.55
CA ALA A 350 -3.19 4.65 -41.21
C ALA A 350 -4.10 4.42 -42.42
N GLU A 351 -3.98 5.26 -43.48
CA GLU A 351 -4.80 5.13 -44.69
C GLU A 351 -4.41 3.90 -45.52
N LYS A 352 -3.11 3.54 -45.49
CA LYS A 352 -2.56 2.41 -46.23
C LYS A 352 -2.39 1.15 -45.38
N ASP A 353 -2.68 1.24 -44.09
CA ASP A 353 -2.32 0.20 -43.11
C ASP A 353 -0.89 -0.33 -43.32
N ALA A 354 0.08 0.57 -43.37
CA ALA A 354 1.48 0.24 -43.66
C ALA A 354 2.45 1.12 -42.86
N TYR A 355 3.65 0.63 -42.64
CA TYR A 355 4.74 1.46 -42.11
C TYR A 355 5.60 2.00 -43.26
N ARG A 356 5.93 3.27 -43.20
CA ARG A 356 6.90 3.91 -44.08
C ARG A 356 8.28 3.89 -43.43
N CYS A 357 9.27 3.29 -44.08
CA CYS A 357 10.64 3.24 -43.59
C CYS A 357 11.40 4.55 -43.90
N PRO A 358 12.57 4.79 -43.26
CA PRO A 358 13.39 5.98 -43.53
C PRO A 358 13.90 6.15 -44.96
N ALA A 359 13.82 5.08 -45.79
CA ALA A 359 14.11 5.11 -47.22
C ALA A 359 12.84 5.19 -48.06
N ASP A 360 11.73 5.64 -47.49
CA ASP A 360 10.42 5.85 -48.11
C ASP A 360 9.80 4.60 -48.76
N LYS A 361 10.15 3.39 -48.27
CA LYS A 361 9.54 2.13 -48.69
C LYS A 361 8.49 1.67 -47.72
N LEU A 362 7.46 0.96 -48.20
CA LEU A 362 6.36 0.49 -47.36
C LEU A 362 6.64 -0.92 -46.81
N LEU A 363 6.30 -1.09 -45.51
CA LEU A 363 6.16 -2.38 -44.87
C LEU A 363 4.66 -2.66 -44.75
N THR A 364 4.21 -3.72 -45.39
CA THR A 364 2.79 -4.12 -45.39
C THR A 364 2.51 -5.19 -44.33
N PRO A 365 1.26 -5.29 -43.85
CA PRO A 365 0.90 -6.34 -42.91
C PRO A 365 1.14 -7.71 -43.57
N SER A 366 1.78 -8.61 -42.81
CA SER A 366 1.92 -10.01 -43.19
C SER A 366 0.87 -10.85 -42.49
N GLU A 367 0.46 -11.94 -43.10
CA GLU A 367 -0.55 -12.85 -42.56
C GLU A 367 -0.17 -13.33 -41.15
N GLY A 368 -1.16 -13.34 -40.26
CA GLY A 368 -1.07 -13.85 -38.90
C GLY A 368 -0.86 -12.77 -37.81
N ARG A 369 -1.76 -12.78 -36.86
CA ARG A 369 -1.59 -12.07 -35.56
C ARG A 369 -0.76 -12.95 -34.65
N LYS A 370 0.21 -12.38 -33.97
CA LYS A 370 1.04 -13.10 -32.99
C LYS A 370 0.72 -12.60 -31.59
N THR A 371 0.36 -13.51 -30.71
CA THR A 371 0.31 -13.20 -29.28
C THR A 371 1.74 -13.31 -28.72
N ASN A 372 2.24 -12.23 -28.14
CA ASN A 372 3.55 -12.25 -27.48
C ASN A 372 3.46 -12.91 -26.08
N THR A 373 4.61 -13.11 -25.44
CA THR A 373 4.71 -13.74 -24.12
C THR A 373 3.95 -12.97 -23.01
N GLY A 374 3.57 -11.70 -23.26
CA GLY A 374 2.76 -10.88 -22.34
C GLY A 374 1.28 -10.83 -22.71
N GLY A 375 0.78 -11.73 -23.57
CA GLY A 375 -0.64 -11.79 -23.96
C GLY A 375 -1.09 -10.70 -24.95
N ARG A 376 -0.17 -9.87 -25.47
CA ARG A 376 -0.49 -8.81 -26.44
C ARG A 376 -0.62 -9.38 -27.84
N ILE A 377 -1.65 -8.96 -28.56
CA ILE A 377 -1.82 -9.28 -29.97
C ILE A 377 -1.03 -8.27 -30.80
N GLU A 378 -0.06 -8.75 -31.55
CA GLU A 378 0.81 -7.95 -32.40
C GLU A 378 0.59 -8.30 -33.87
N ILE A 379 0.43 -7.28 -34.70
CA ILE A 379 0.37 -7.37 -36.16
C ILE A 379 1.78 -7.17 -36.68
N ARG A 380 2.23 -8.05 -37.55
CA ARG A 380 3.55 -8.02 -38.16
C ARG A 380 3.52 -7.30 -39.50
N TYR A 381 4.35 -6.26 -39.63
CA TYR A 381 4.57 -5.54 -40.89
C TYR A 381 5.97 -5.86 -41.41
N THR A 382 6.06 -6.23 -42.68
CA THR A 382 7.31 -6.70 -43.27
C THR A 382 7.59 -5.96 -44.59
N SER A 383 8.84 -5.54 -44.80
CA SER A 383 9.29 -4.95 -46.09
C SER A 383 9.43 -5.99 -47.19
N ARG A 384 9.36 -5.57 -48.42
CA ARG A 384 9.74 -6.44 -49.56
C ARG A 384 11.25 -6.63 -49.58
N LYS A 385 11.71 -7.84 -49.89
CA LYS A 385 13.14 -8.16 -49.93
C LYS A 385 13.89 -7.29 -50.96
N ALA A 386 13.31 -7.12 -52.17
CA ALA A 386 13.89 -6.31 -53.25
C ALA A 386 14.13 -4.84 -52.80
N ASP A 387 13.22 -4.25 -52.00
CA ASP A 387 13.35 -2.90 -51.49
C ASP A 387 14.51 -2.77 -50.48
N CYS A 388 14.78 -3.81 -49.71
CA CYS A 388 15.86 -3.85 -48.76
C CYS A 388 17.21 -4.17 -49.40
N ASP A 389 17.25 -5.01 -50.41
CA ASP A 389 18.48 -5.39 -51.11
C ASP A 389 19.11 -4.20 -51.84
N ALA A 390 18.29 -3.32 -52.44
CA ALA A 390 18.73 -2.10 -53.11
C ALA A 390 18.88 -0.88 -52.18
N CYS A 391 18.68 -1.02 -50.87
CA CYS A 391 18.59 0.11 -49.98
C CYS A 391 19.95 0.59 -49.45
N VAL A 392 20.26 1.88 -49.64
CA VAL A 392 21.48 2.53 -49.14
C VAL A 392 21.61 2.52 -47.61
N LEU A 393 20.50 2.38 -46.91
CA LEU A 393 20.45 2.32 -45.45
C LEU A 393 20.50 0.89 -44.89
N ARG A 394 20.66 -0.14 -45.75
CA ARG A 394 20.58 -1.55 -45.37
C ARG A 394 21.50 -1.91 -44.22
N ALA A 395 22.76 -1.51 -44.27
CA ALA A 395 23.77 -1.81 -43.24
C ALA A 395 23.42 -1.24 -41.84
N ARG A 396 22.71 -0.10 -41.80
CA ARG A 396 22.23 0.54 -40.57
C ARG A 396 20.89 -0.03 -40.10
N CYS A 397 20.12 -0.62 -41.00
CA CYS A 397 18.75 -1.08 -40.75
C CYS A 397 18.68 -2.57 -40.40
N LEU A 398 19.45 -3.41 -41.10
CA LEU A 398 19.40 -4.87 -41.04
C LEU A 398 20.78 -5.45 -40.65
N SER A 399 20.74 -6.66 -40.08
CA SER A 399 21.97 -7.47 -39.95
C SER A 399 22.26 -8.18 -41.30
N ALA A 400 23.50 -8.65 -41.49
CA ALA A 400 23.88 -9.34 -42.73
C ALA A 400 23.00 -10.57 -43.06
N LYS A 401 22.51 -11.25 -42.03
CA LYS A 401 21.69 -12.46 -42.13
C LYS A 401 20.19 -12.20 -42.30
N THR A 402 19.74 -10.95 -42.15
CA THR A 402 18.31 -10.62 -42.14
C THR A 402 17.89 -10.08 -43.53
N PRO A 403 17.01 -10.76 -44.27
CA PRO A 403 16.65 -10.35 -45.63
C PRO A 403 15.68 -9.15 -45.67
N THR A 404 14.79 -9.03 -44.67
CA THR A 404 13.71 -8.04 -44.65
C THR A 404 13.61 -7.35 -43.33
N ARG A 405 13.09 -6.12 -43.29
CA ARG A 405 12.77 -5.43 -42.03
C ARG A 405 11.39 -5.81 -41.56
N THR A 406 11.25 -6.14 -40.30
CA THR A 406 9.97 -6.41 -39.64
C THR A 406 9.75 -5.40 -38.51
N VAL A 407 8.55 -4.87 -38.41
CA VAL A 407 8.04 -4.03 -37.33
C VAL A 407 6.77 -4.69 -36.79
N TYR A 408 6.66 -4.77 -35.50
CA TYR A 408 5.46 -5.26 -34.83
C TYR A 408 4.66 -4.09 -34.30
N ARG A 409 3.36 -4.08 -34.57
CA ARG A 409 2.38 -3.11 -34.11
C ARG A 409 1.41 -3.79 -33.14
N TRP A 410 1.30 -3.28 -31.95
CA TRP A 410 0.26 -3.72 -31.02
C TRP A 410 -1.12 -3.30 -31.56
N GLU A 411 -2.16 -4.12 -31.39
CA GLU A 411 -3.51 -3.81 -31.89
C GLU A 411 -4.07 -2.48 -31.31
N HIS A 412 -3.62 -2.08 -30.11
CA HIS A 412 -3.96 -0.81 -29.47
C HIS A 412 -2.83 0.23 -29.55
N GLU A 413 -1.93 0.16 -30.53
CA GLU A 413 -0.80 1.08 -30.67
C GLU A 413 -1.23 2.56 -30.75
N ALA A 414 -2.45 2.84 -31.23
CA ALA A 414 -3.01 4.18 -31.27
C ALA A 414 -3.07 4.87 -29.89
N VAL A 415 -3.27 4.09 -28.81
CA VAL A 415 -3.20 4.60 -27.43
C VAL A 415 -1.79 5.12 -27.13
N LEU A 416 -0.77 4.35 -27.50
CA LEU A 416 0.63 4.72 -27.28
C LEU A 416 1.04 5.92 -28.15
N GLU A 417 0.50 6.03 -29.35
CA GLU A 417 0.74 7.19 -30.23
C GLU A 417 0.15 8.47 -29.63
N ARG A 418 -1.10 8.43 -29.15
CA ARG A 418 -1.73 9.55 -28.43
C ARG A 418 -0.94 9.90 -27.17
N HIS A 419 -0.51 8.90 -26.41
CA HIS A 419 0.32 9.10 -25.22
C HIS A 419 1.65 9.76 -25.56
N ARG A 420 2.39 9.28 -26.60
CA ARG A 420 3.65 9.89 -27.07
C ARG A 420 3.45 11.34 -27.51
N ALA A 421 2.35 11.64 -28.20
CA ALA A 421 2.01 13.00 -28.61
C ALA A 421 1.82 13.93 -27.39
N ARG A 422 1.07 13.48 -26.37
CA ARG A 422 0.89 14.22 -25.10
C ARG A 422 2.21 14.45 -24.38
N MET A 423 3.07 13.45 -24.35
CA MET A 423 4.35 13.53 -23.65
C MET A 423 5.34 14.55 -24.24
N LYS A 424 5.21 14.92 -25.53
CA LYS A 424 6.05 15.95 -26.15
C LYS A 424 5.95 17.32 -25.45
N THR A 425 4.78 17.64 -24.89
CA THR A 425 4.50 18.92 -24.21
C THR A 425 4.48 18.78 -22.67
N ALA A 426 4.78 17.58 -22.14
CA ALA A 426 4.56 17.27 -20.72
C ALA A 426 5.70 17.69 -19.77
N ALA A 427 6.79 18.30 -20.27
CA ALA A 427 7.98 18.59 -19.45
C ALA A 427 7.70 19.35 -18.15
N GLY A 428 6.79 20.34 -18.20
CA GLY A 428 6.36 21.09 -17.03
C GLY A 428 5.59 20.22 -16.00
N ARG A 429 4.67 19.38 -16.48
CA ARG A 429 3.90 18.46 -15.64
C ARG A 429 4.81 17.43 -14.97
N MET A 430 5.78 16.89 -15.70
CA MET A 430 6.70 15.89 -15.15
C MET A 430 7.63 16.46 -14.08
N ARG A 431 8.08 17.71 -14.21
CA ARG A 431 8.81 18.40 -13.13
C ARG A 431 7.95 18.58 -11.88
N ARG A 432 6.66 18.93 -12.07
CA ARG A 432 5.70 19.10 -10.96
C ARG A 432 5.44 17.79 -10.22
N ARG A 433 5.43 16.63 -10.91
CA ARG A 433 5.23 15.31 -10.31
C ARG A 433 6.13 15.06 -9.10
N GLY A 434 7.45 15.30 -9.25
CA GLY A 434 8.42 15.09 -8.15
C GLY A 434 8.01 15.87 -6.90
N ALA A 435 7.72 17.15 -7.04
CA ALA A 435 7.31 18.00 -5.93
C ALA A 435 6.01 17.54 -5.24
N ILE A 436 5.13 16.84 -5.97
CA ILE A 436 3.87 16.32 -5.40
C ILE A 436 4.15 15.12 -4.50
N VAL A 437 4.84 14.08 -5.00
CA VAL A 437 4.99 12.80 -4.32
C VAL A 437 6.15 12.74 -3.32
N GLU A 438 7.17 13.58 -3.50
CA GLU A 438 8.31 13.63 -2.57
C GLU A 438 7.91 14.16 -1.18
N HIS A 439 6.91 15.04 -1.13
CA HIS A 439 6.47 15.64 0.14
C HIS A 439 5.92 14.59 1.14
N PRO A 440 4.95 13.70 0.79
CA PRO A 440 4.48 12.65 1.69
C PRO A 440 5.59 11.69 2.10
N PHE A 441 6.32 11.12 1.14
CA PHE A 441 7.38 10.16 1.45
C PHE A 441 8.53 10.78 2.24
N GLY A 442 8.93 12.01 1.93
CA GLY A 442 9.92 12.76 2.72
C GLY A 442 9.47 12.99 4.15
N THR A 443 8.21 13.38 4.35
CA THR A 443 7.64 13.57 5.68
C THR A 443 7.57 12.25 6.45
N LEU A 444 7.02 11.20 5.86
CA LEU A 444 6.85 9.91 6.53
C LEU A 444 8.18 9.23 6.84
N LYS A 445 9.10 9.14 5.85
CA LYS A 445 10.37 8.42 6.03
C LYS A 445 11.44 9.20 6.77
N CYS A 446 11.53 10.52 6.53
CA CYS A 446 12.61 11.33 7.09
C CYS A 446 12.20 12.06 8.36
N ARG A 447 11.07 12.79 8.35
CA ARG A 447 10.63 13.56 9.52
C ARG A 447 9.99 12.67 10.58
N ALA A 448 9.06 11.78 10.21
CA ALA A 448 8.39 10.88 11.15
C ALA A 448 9.23 9.63 11.48
N GLY A 449 10.22 9.28 10.65
CA GLY A 449 11.07 8.11 10.85
C GLY A 449 10.37 6.78 10.53
N TYR A 450 9.27 6.80 9.78
CA TYR A 450 8.48 5.62 9.45
C TYR A 450 9.10 4.90 8.24
N ARG A 451 10.12 4.09 8.50
CA ARG A 451 10.86 3.33 7.46
C ARG A 451 10.54 1.85 7.47
N HIS A 452 9.86 1.35 8.49
CA HIS A 452 9.52 -0.06 8.65
C HIS A 452 8.15 -0.23 9.29
N PHE A 453 7.51 -1.36 8.98
CA PHE A 453 6.27 -1.80 9.62
C PHE A 453 6.56 -2.60 10.88
N LEU A 454 5.65 -2.53 11.83
CA LEU A 454 5.72 -3.27 13.11
C LEU A 454 4.82 -4.52 13.09
N LEU A 455 3.96 -4.63 12.09
CA LEU A 455 3.03 -5.76 11.90
C LEU A 455 3.47 -6.62 10.72
N ARG A 456 2.97 -7.87 10.68
CA ARG A 456 3.26 -8.87 9.67
C ARG A 456 1.99 -9.24 8.91
N GLY A 457 2.14 -9.51 7.62
CA GLY A 457 1.05 -9.88 6.72
C GLY A 457 0.30 -8.67 6.16
N PHE A 458 -0.16 -8.78 4.91
CA PHE A 458 -0.75 -7.69 4.13
C PHE A 458 -1.83 -6.92 4.89
N ASP A 459 -2.82 -7.62 5.44
CA ASP A 459 -3.98 -6.97 6.04
C ASP A 459 -3.58 -6.04 7.18
N LYS A 460 -2.73 -6.54 8.08
CA LYS A 460 -2.27 -5.77 9.24
C LYS A 460 -1.32 -4.63 8.84
N VAL A 461 -0.47 -4.87 7.84
CA VAL A 461 0.45 -3.85 7.29
C VAL A 461 -0.35 -2.76 6.59
N ARG A 462 -1.42 -3.09 5.85
CA ARG A 462 -2.37 -2.12 5.27
C ARG A 462 -3.04 -1.25 6.33
N GLY A 463 -3.48 -1.86 7.42
CA GLY A 463 -4.04 -1.11 8.56
C GLY A 463 -3.01 -0.18 9.22
N GLU A 464 -1.78 -0.64 9.40
CA GLU A 464 -0.69 0.19 9.92
C GLU A 464 -0.34 1.34 8.97
N TRP A 465 -0.30 1.07 7.66
CA TRP A 465 -0.11 2.11 6.67
C TRP A 465 -1.24 3.15 6.69
N SER A 466 -2.48 2.71 6.83
CA SER A 466 -3.65 3.62 6.91
C SER A 466 -3.53 4.60 8.07
N LEU A 467 -3.02 4.18 9.23
CA LEU A 467 -2.70 5.11 10.33
C LEU A 467 -1.59 6.10 9.97
N MET A 468 -0.56 5.66 9.25
CA MET A 468 0.51 6.57 8.80
C MET A 468 -0.01 7.61 7.81
N ALA A 469 -0.83 7.20 6.84
CA ALA A 469 -1.42 8.07 5.83
C ALA A 469 -2.43 9.05 6.46
N LEU A 470 -3.31 8.56 7.35
CA LEU A 470 -4.24 9.37 8.12
C LEU A 470 -3.51 10.46 8.90
N CYS A 471 -2.48 10.11 9.66
CA CYS A 471 -1.75 11.08 10.49
C CYS A 471 -0.94 12.06 9.65
N TYR A 472 -0.41 11.64 8.50
CA TYR A 472 0.19 12.57 7.55
C TYR A 472 -0.84 13.58 7.05
N ASN A 473 -1.99 13.12 6.56
CA ASN A 473 -3.07 13.98 6.07
C ASN A 473 -3.61 14.88 7.18
N PHE A 474 -3.85 14.33 8.36
CA PHE A 474 -4.33 15.09 9.53
C PHE A 474 -3.39 16.24 9.90
N SER A 475 -2.10 15.96 10.00
CA SER A 475 -1.07 16.97 10.27
C SER A 475 -1.01 18.05 9.17
N ARG A 476 -1.19 17.63 7.90
CA ARG A 476 -1.18 18.52 6.75
C ARG A 476 -2.41 19.43 6.75
N VAL A 477 -3.59 18.85 6.95
CA VAL A 477 -4.87 19.59 7.04
C VAL A 477 -4.82 20.61 8.18
N LEU A 478 -4.36 20.17 9.35
CA LEU A 478 -4.18 21.08 10.49
C LEU A 478 -3.30 22.29 10.17
N SER A 479 -2.20 22.05 9.43
CA SER A 479 -1.29 23.14 9.03
C SER A 479 -1.90 24.11 8.02
N ILE A 480 -2.89 23.68 7.24
CA ILE A 480 -3.55 24.48 6.20
C ILE A 480 -4.74 25.24 6.77
N VAL A 481 -5.59 24.54 7.50
CA VAL A 481 -6.89 25.05 7.97
C VAL A 481 -6.78 25.75 9.33
N GLY A 482 -5.88 25.28 10.17
CA GLY A 482 -5.77 25.66 11.58
C GLY A 482 -6.70 24.84 12.50
N LEU A 483 -6.39 24.83 13.80
CA LEU A 483 -7.04 23.97 14.78
C LEU A 483 -8.52 24.32 14.97
N ASP A 484 -8.83 25.59 15.21
CA ASP A 484 -10.19 26.05 15.52
C ASP A 484 -11.19 25.76 14.40
N LYS A 485 -10.77 26.04 13.16
CA LYS A 485 -11.61 25.75 11.99
C LYS A 485 -11.81 24.26 11.76
N LEU A 486 -10.77 23.45 12.03
CA LEU A 486 -10.86 22.00 11.88
C LEU A 486 -11.80 21.38 12.94
N ILE A 487 -11.71 21.81 14.19
CA ILE A 487 -12.63 21.41 15.26
C ILE A 487 -14.07 21.81 14.93
N ALA A 488 -14.28 23.05 14.49
CA ALA A 488 -15.59 23.55 14.11
C ALA A 488 -16.18 22.75 12.93
N PHE A 489 -15.37 22.38 11.94
CA PHE A 489 -15.79 21.54 10.83
C PHE A 489 -16.25 20.16 11.30
N PHE A 490 -15.46 19.46 12.13
CA PHE A 490 -15.83 18.14 12.66
C PHE A 490 -17.14 18.20 13.47
N ALA A 491 -17.29 19.23 14.31
CA ALA A 491 -18.50 19.42 15.11
C ALA A 491 -19.74 19.65 14.25
N LYS A 492 -19.65 20.49 13.22
CA LYS A 492 -20.74 20.79 12.29
C LYS A 492 -21.15 19.55 11.49
N ARG A 493 -20.17 18.88 10.87
CA ARG A 493 -20.42 17.67 10.06
C ARG A 493 -21.18 16.59 10.82
N ALA A 494 -20.84 16.38 12.07
CA ALA A 494 -21.55 15.43 12.90
C ALA A 494 -22.99 15.83 13.21
N ALA A 495 -23.25 17.11 13.40
CA ALA A 495 -24.62 17.61 13.57
C ALA A 495 -25.46 17.37 12.29
N ASP A 496 -24.87 17.63 11.12
CA ASP A 496 -25.53 17.42 9.82
C ASP A 496 -25.83 15.93 9.57
N LEU A 497 -24.90 15.02 9.86
CA LEU A 497 -25.11 13.56 9.77
C LEU A 497 -26.19 13.05 10.74
N SER A 498 -26.19 13.55 11.98
CA SER A 498 -27.23 13.23 12.95
C SER A 498 -28.62 13.64 12.48
N LEU A 499 -28.75 14.84 11.92
CA LEU A 499 -30.02 15.31 11.34
C LEU A 499 -30.45 14.46 10.13
N LEU A 500 -29.51 14.05 9.28
CA LEU A 500 -29.80 13.18 8.14
C LEU A 500 -30.26 11.78 8.60
N GLY A 501 -29.59 11.20 9.58
CA GLY A 501 -29.96 9.92 10.20
C GLY A 501 -31.34 9.95 10.81
N HIS A 502 -31.71 11.02 11.52
CA HIS A 502 -33.08 11.19 12.05
C HIS A 502 -34.13 11.32 10.94
N ARG A 503 -33.80 12.02 9.84
CA ARG A 503 -34.73 12.16 8.69
C ARG A 503 -34.93 10.81 7.98
N THR A 504 -33.85 10.03 7.76
CA THR A 504 -33.97 8.69 7.15
C THR A 504 -34.70 7.70 8.04
N ALA A 505 -34.47 7.69 9.35
CA ALA A 505 -35.17 6.87 10.31
C ALA A 505 -36.67 7.24 10.37
N LEU A 506 -36.98 8.53 10.35
CA LEU A 506 -38.37 9.01 10.32
C LEU A 506 -39.09 8.59 9.03
N THR A 507 -38.39 8.71 7.88
CA THR A 507 -38.94 8.28 6.58
C THR A 507 -39.20 6.77 6.57
N ALA A 508 -38.26 5.97 7.08
CA ALA A 508 -38.43 4.51 7.20
C ALA A 508 -39.59 4.14 8.15
N ALA A 509 -39.71 4.84 9.27
CA ALA A 509 -40.85 4.64 10.21
C ALA A 509 -42.20 5.01 9.58
N ILE A 510 -42.24 6.10 8.81
CA ILE A 510 -43.47 6.49 8.08
C ILE A 510 -43.84 5.44 7.03
N VAL A 511 -42.85 4.96 6.24
CA VAL A 511 -43.10 3.90 5.25
C VAL A 511 -43.61 2.63 5.92
N SER A 512 -43.00 2.21 7.04
CA SER A 512 -43.48 1.04 7.81
C SER A 512 -44.86 1.23 8.34
N LEU A 513 -45.21 2.42 8.85
CA LEU A 513 -46.54 2.74 9.35
C LEU A 513 -47.60 2.70 8.23
N VAL A 514 -47.27 3.27 7.07
CA VAL A 514 -48.15 3.25 5.89
C VAL A 514 -48.38 1.83 5.41
N THR A 515 -47.34 0.99 5.40
CA THR A 515 -47.44 -0.42 5.03
C THR A 515 -48.31 -1.21 6.01
N LEU A 516 -48.15 -0.96 7.30
CA LEU A 516 -49.00 -1.59 8.35
C LEU A 516 -50.45 -1.18 8.26
N LEU A 517 -50.71 0.10 8.00
CA LEU A 517 -52.09 0.62 7.79
C LEU A 517 -52.73 0.01 6.54
N ALA A 518 -51.98 -0.14 5.44
CA ALA A 518 -52.47 -0.82 4.24
C ALA A 518 -52.85 -2.28 4.54
N GLN A 519 -52.00 -3.02 5.26
CA GLN A 519 -52.31 -4.41 5.67
C GLN A 519 -53.52 -4.51 6.59
N LEU A 520 -53.70 -3.56 7.49
CA LEU A 520 -54.89 -3.51 8.37
C LEU A 520 -56.18 -3.18 7.59
N CYS A 521 -56.11 -2.32 6.58
CA CYS A 521 -57.23 -2.05 5.69
C CYS A 521 -57.62 -3.27 4.85
N ASP A 522 -56.62 -4.00 4.34
CA ASP A 522 -56.88 -5.25 3.60
C ASP A 522 -57.45 -6.34 4.50
N ALA A 523 -56.99 -6.47 5.73
CA ALA A 523 -57.50 -7.43 6.72
C ALA A 523 -58.93 -7.11 7.20
N ALA A 524 -59.32 -5.85 7.22
CA ALA A 524 -60.65 -5.39 7.64
C ALA A 524 -61.76 -5.62 6.59
N GLY A 525 -61.43 -6.13 5.39
CA GLY A 525 -62.43 -6.59 4.40
C GLY A 525 -63.34 -5.51 3.81
N SER A 526 -62.99 -4.22 3.90
CA SER A 526 -63.77 -3.13 3.31
C SER A 526 -63.45 -2.98 1.81
N LYS A 527 -64.25 -3.60 0.95
CA LYS A 527 -64.34 -3.28 -0.47
C LYS A 527 -64.97 -1.88 -0.65
N SER A 528 -64.20 -0.86 -0.49
CA SER A 528 -64.52 0.48 -0.94
C SER A 528 -63.52 0.88 -2.01
N ALA A 529 -64.03 1.13 -3.20
CA ALA A 529 -63.24 1.60 -4.33
C ALA A 529 -62.65 2.97 -4.01
N ALA A 530 -61.39 3.02 -3.62
CA ALA A 530 -60.63 4.26 -3.49
C ALA A 530 -59.68 4.36 -4.65
N THR A 531 -59.85 5.38 -5.48
CA THR A 531 -58.95 5.81 -6.57
C THR A 531 -57.55 6.05 -6.02
N PRO A 532 -56.47 5.58 -6.67
CA PRO A 532 -55.12 5.75 -6.14
C PRO A 532 -54.69 7.21 -6.28
N LEU A 533 -54.48 7.88 -5.16
CA LEU A 533 -53.78 9.16 -5.08
C LEU A 533 -52.31 8.95 -5.46
N ARG A 534 -51.97 9.36 -6.68
CA ARG A 534 -50.56 9.48 -7.12
C ARG A 534 -49.93 10.69 -6.44
N TRP A 535 -49.06 10.45 -5.50
CA TRP A 535 -48.15 11.46 -5.00
C TRP A 535 -46.90 11.46 -5.86
N ASN A 536 -46.71 12.56 -6.63
CA ASN A 536 -45.41 12.85 -7.26
C ASN A 536 -44.48 13.42 -6.20
N LEU A 537 -43.51 12.64 -5.77
CA LEU A 537 -42.35 13.14 -5.02
C LEU A 537 -41.27 13.50 -6.07
N ALA A 538 -41.33 14.74 -6.59
CA ALA A 538 -40.23 15.40 -7.24
C ALA A 538 -39.93 16.68 -6.44
N GLY A 539 -38.75 16.75 -5.83
CA GLY A 539 -38.21 17.87 -5.10
C GLY A 539 -36.97 17.47 -4.33
#